data_9f4fea6c95bf26a780e881b37c994456
#
_entry.id   9f4fea6c95bf26a780e881b37c994456
#
_cell.length_a   1.000
_cell.length_b   1.000
_cell.length_c   1.000
_cell.angle_alpha   90.00
_cell.angle_beta   90.00
_cell.angle_gamma   90.00
#
_symmetry.space_group_name_H-M   'P 1'
#
loop_
_entity.id
_entity.type
_entity.pdbx_description
1 polymer ?
#
loop_
_entity_poly.entity_id
_entity_poly.type
_entity_poly.pdbx_seq_one_letter_code
_entity_poly.pdbx_strand_id
1 'polypeptide(L)'
;PRSTLFPYTTLFRSNERMSSFLPPWLKSLPLVEAPHLELVPPHLNDNTGDLDRLIRALKQRGYTPVHVNPARINHWVRRLREGKYRVTAIIGYASCHWELLEVQPDPPEKRPILGFAVDLGTTSLAFYLVDLARREILAHTSVANPQIPIGEDILTRILYAREDESIRKLQSLLLESFNQVMGSMLGQMGYREDQVYALAVAGNTAMSHFFLGLDPSHICREPYIPAMNRFPFTHGREMGLRIHPEALVYVFPNVGAYFGGDLTAGILAAGFHRSEEMVLLVDVGTNAEVVLGNRDWLIACAGAAGPALEGGVMERGMMAAPGAIDRVRIDPATLEPSYHVLGDEKPVGICGSGVIDTVAEMFQAGILTIQGKINTQLECPRIVSTPDGPAFVLDSAKETADGEDLLITEIDVGIFLKSKAAMYTILIVILNKVGLQFKDVKKFYVAGTFGNNIDPAMAIRIGMIPDLPLETYEGLGNTAGRGAAMVLLDRSLLRDVETICDQITYIELNVNMELMNEFRGALFLPHTDPRLFPSVEISERAM
;
A
#
# COMPACT_ATOMS: atom_id res chain seq x y z
N PRO A 1 28.17 -5.63 -21.79
CA PRO A 1 27.90 -5.27 -20.44
C PRO A 1 26.62 -5.99 -19.99
N ARG A 2 26.81 -6.96 -19.12
CA ARG A 2 25.69 -7.71 -18.53
C ARG A 2 25.00 -6.78 -17.53
N SER A 3 23.75 -6.47 -17.80
CA SER A 3 22.87 -5.76 -16.87
C SER A 3 22.69 -6.60 -15.59
N THR A 4 23.31 -6.15 -14.52
CA THR A 4 22.99 -6.60 -13.15
C THR A 4 21.69 -5.95 -12.74
N LEU A 5 20.56 -6.47 -13.21
CA LEU A 5 19.22 -6.17 -12.74
C LEU A 5 18.90 -7.16 -11.62
N PHE A 6 18.65 -6.60 -10.42
CA PHE A 6 18.12 -7.22 -9.21
C PHE A 6 19.07 -8.07 -8.32
N PRO A 7 19.75 -7.44 -7.32
CA PRO A 7 20.39 -8.21 -6.24
C PRO A 7 19.47 -8.59 -5.07
N TYR A 8 18.24 -8.10 -4.93
CA TYR A 8 17.46 -8.30 -3.70
C TYR A 8 16.00 -8.69 -3.93
N THR A 9 15.76 -9.92 -4.37
CA THR A 9 14.48 -10.61 -4.14
C THR A 9 14.62 -11.48 -2.90
N THR A 10 14.47 -10.89 -1.72
CA THR A 10 14.38 -11.67 -0.48
C THR A 10 12.94 -12.16 -0.33
N LEU A 11 12.71 -13.44 -0.67
CA LEU A 11 11.45 -14.10 -0.31
C LEU A 11 11.45 -14.36 1.18
N PHE A 12 10.66 -13.63 1.91
CA PHE A 12 10.35 -13.97 3.29
C PHE A 12 9.36 -15.14 3.32
N ARG A 13 9.87 -16.35 3.61
CA ARG A 13 9.02 -17.45 4.03
C ARG A 13 8.51 -17.11 5.43
N SER A 14 7.25 -16.74 5.55
CA SER A 14 6.67 -16.41 6.85
C SER A 14 5.86 -17.59 7.38
N ASN A 15 6.33 -18.24 8.44
CA ASN A 15 5.49 -19.19 9.18
C ASN A 15 4.84 -18.61 10.44
N GLU A 16 5.16 -17.40 10.91
CA GLU A 16 4.65 -16.92 12.20
C GLU A 16 3.99 -15.53 12.21
N ARG A 17 4.19 -14.69 11.20
CA ARG A 17 3.63 -13.32 11.20
C ARG A 17 2.45 -13.10 10.24
N MET A 18 2.14 -14.04 9.36
CA MET A 18 1.11 -13.85 8.32
C MET A 18 -0.29 -14.29 8.74
N SER A 19 -0.46 -15.08 9.82
CA SER A 19 -1.79 -15.36 10.39
C SER A 19 -2.48 -14.11 10.96
N SER A 20 -1.69 -13.12 11.41
CA SER A 20 -2.19 -11.81 11.86
C SER A 20 -2.48 -10.83 10.72
N PHE A 21 -2.06 -11.15 9.50
CA PHE A 21 -2.27 -10.28 8.33
C PHE A 21 -3.73 -10.25 7.88
N LEU A 22 -4.48 -11.33 8.12
CA LEU A 22 -5.89 -11.42 7.75
C LEU A 22 -6.78 -11.24 8.99
N PRO A 23 -7.83 -10.42 8.89
CA PRO A 23 -8.71 -10.18 10.03
C PRO A 23 -9.55 -11.41 10.37
N PRO A 24 -9.86 -11.65 11.67
CA PRO A 24 -10.61 -12.83 12.11
C PRO A 24 -12.07 -12.88 11.61
N TRP A 25 -12.63 -11.74 11.20
CA TRP A 25 -13.99 -11.65 10.66
C TRP A 25 -14.09 -12.04 9.18
N LEU A 26 -12.97 -12.32 8.50
CA LEU A 26 -12.95 -12.70 7.09
C LEU A 26 -13.70 -14.01 6.87
N LYS A 27 -14.69 -13.99 5.96
CA LYS A 27 -15.46 -15.18 5.61
C LYS A 27 -14.64 -16.10 4.72
N SER A 28 -15.14 -17.32 4.60
CA SER A 28 -14.53 -18.42 3.85
C SER A 28 -15.16 -18.57 2.47
N LEU A 29 -15.10 -17.53 1.65
CA LEU A 29 -15.75 -17.47 0.34
C LEU A 29 -14.74 -17.03 -0.74
N PRO A 30 -13.74 -17.85 -1.09
CA PRO A 30 -12.71 -17.44 -2.02
C PRO A 30 -13.28 -17.02 -3.38
N LEU A 31 -12.56 -16.12 -4.06
CA LEU A 31 -12.93 -15.64 -5.38
C LEU A 31 -12.98 -16.77 -6.41
N VAL A 32 -12.11 -17.77 -6.24
CA VAL A 32 -12.05 -18.97 -7.09
C VAL A 32 -12.23 -20.21 -6.22
N GLU A 33 -13.12 -21.09 -6.64
CA GLU A 33 -13.42 -22.36 -6.00
C GLU A 33 -13.18 -23.54 -6.95
N ALA A 34 -12.98 -24.73 -6.38
CA ALA A 34 -12.68 -25.95 -7.14
C ALA A 34 -13.54 -27.12 -6.66
N PRO A 35 -14.86 -27.10 -6.89
CA PRO A 35 -15.71 -28.23 -6.54
C PRO A 35 -15.34 -29.48 -7.32
N HIS A 36 -15.19 -30.61 -6.60
CA HIS A 36 -15.08 -31.91 -7.18
C HIS A 36 -16.49 -32.43 -7.57
N LEU A 37 -16.63 -32.95 -8.79
CA LEU A 37 -17.90 -33.37 -9.38
C LEU A 37 -17.79 -34.79 -9.94
N GLU A 38 -18.76 -35.64 -9.57
CA GLU A 38 -18.99 -36.91 -10.19
C GLU A 38 -20.28 -36.81 -11.03
N LEU A 39 -20.13 -36.82 -12.35
CA LEU A 39 -21.22 -36.66 -13.28
C LEU A 39 -21.67 -38.04 -13.79
N VAL A 40 -22.96 -38.22 -14.02
CA VAL A 40 -23.45 -39.42 -14.67
C VAL A 40 -22.92 -39.46 -16.11
N PRO A 41 -22.18 -40.50 -16.52
CA PRO A 41 -21.72 -40.63 -17.90
C PRO A 41 -22.90 -40.67 -18.90
N PRO A 42 -22.73 -40.18 -20.14
CA PRO A 42 -23.77 -40.23 -21.14
C PRO A 42 -24.14 -41.70 -21.50
N HIS A 43 -25.42 -41.95 -21.78
CA HIS A 43 -25.91 -43.23 -22.20
C HIS A 43 -26.99 -43.03 -23.28
N LEU A 44 -27.42 -44.13 -23.95
CA LEU A 44 -28.27 -44.04 -25.14
C LEU A 44 -29.61 -43.32 -24.92
N ASN A 45 -30.10 -43.26 -23.69
CA ASN A 45 -31.36 -42.60 -23.33
C ASN A 45 -31.15 -41.19 -22.75
N ASP A 46 -29.93 -40.64 -22.84
CA ASP A 46 -29.58 -39.31 -22.31
C ASP A 46 -28.86 -38.50 -23.37
N ASN A 47 -29.54 -37.51 -23.93
CA ASN A 47 -29.05 -36.60 -24.95
C ASN A 47 -28.45 -35.29 -24.40
N THR A 48 -28.20 -35.24 -23.10
CA THR A 48 -27.59 -34.07 -22.46
C THR A 48 -26.15 -33.88 -22.93
N GLY A 49 -25.80 -32.68 -23.43
CA GLY A 49 -24.43 -32.34 -23.83
C GLY A 49 -23.46 -32.47 -22.66
N ASP A 50 -22.20 -32.77 -22.95
CA ASP A 50 -21.16 -32.95 -21.91
C ASP A 50 -21.01 -31.73 -20.99
N LEU A 51 -20.93 -30.55 -21.59
CA LEU A 51 -20.76 -29.31 -20.83
C LEU A 51 -22.07 -28.91 -20.11
N ASP A 52 -23.24 -29.16 -20.74
CA ASP A 52 -24.54 -28.91 -20.11
C ASP A 52 -24.71 -29.74 -18.84
N ARG A 53 -24.19 -30.98 -18.86
CA ARG A 53 -24.15 -31.90 -17.71
C ARG A 53 -23.32 -31.31 -16.56
N LEU A 54 -22.14 -30.76 -16.87
CA LEU A 54 -21.27 -30.05 -15.90
C LEU A 54 -21.98 -28.82 -15.33
N ILE A 55 -22.52 -27.97 -16.19
CA ILE A 55 -23.23 -26.73 -15.77
C ILE A 55 -24.43 -27.08 -14.89
N ARG A 56 -25.18 -28.11 -15.23
CA ARG A 56 -26.32 -28.60 -14.42
C ARG A 56 -25.85 -29.01 -13.01
N ALA A 57 -24.77 -29.78 -12.91
CA ALA A 57 -24.20 -30.19 -11.63
C ALA A 57 -23.70 -29.03 -10.80
N LEU A 58 -23.05 -28.03 -11.42
CA LEU A 58 -22.63 -26.78 -10.75
C LEU A 58 -23.86 -26.02 -10.21
N LYS A 59 -24.91 -25.85 -11.02
CA LYS A 59 -26.16 -25.19 -10.58
C LYS A 59 -26.81 -25.89 -9.39
N GLN A 60 -26.81 -27.22 -9.37
CA GLN A 60 -27.36 -28.02 -8.25
C GLN A 60 -26.59 -27.77 -6.93
N ARG A 61 -25.32 -27.33 -7.02
CA ARG A 61 -24.49 -26.97 -5.87
C ARG A 61 -24.54 -25.47 -5.53
N GLY A 62 -25.42 -24.71 -6.19
CA GLY A 62 -25.61 -23.28 -5.92
C GLY A 62 -24.75 -22.34 -6.76
N TYR A 63 -23.93 -22.88 -7.67
CA TYR A 63 -23.14 -22.03 -8.59
C TYR A 63 -24.02 -21.60 -9.77
N THR A 64 -24.63 -20.41 -9.67
CA THR A 64 -25.54 -19.89 -10.70
C THR A 64 -25.59 -18.37 -10.71
N PRO A 65 -25.66 -17.70 -11.88
CA PRO A 65 -25.47 -18.28 -13.21
C PRO A 65 -24.02 -18.67 -13.48
N VAL A 66 -23.80 -19.65 -14.36
CA VAL A 66 -22.45 -20.08 -14.81
C VAL A 66 -22.26 -19.64 -16.25
N HIS A 67 -21.24 -18.83 -16.49
CA HIS A 67 -20.80 -18.41 -17.80
C HIS A 67 -19.64 -19.29 -18.29
N VAL A 68 -19.58 -19.53 -19.59
CA VAL A 68 -18.55 -20.33 -20.24
C VAL A 68 -17.95 -19.56 -21.41
N ASN A 69 -16.64 -19.67 -21.56
CA ASN A 69 -15.97 -19.15 -22.75
C ASN A 69 -16.15 -20.11 -23.92
N PRO A 70 -16.87 -19.74 -25.02
CA PRO A 70 -17.11 -20.63 -26.15
C PRO A 70 -15.82 -21.18 -26.77
N ALA A 71 -14.74 -20.41 -26.79
CA ALA A 71 -13.46 -20.83 -27.34
C ALA A 71 -12.80 -21.99 -26.56
N ARG A 72 -13.21 -22.23 -25.32
CA ARG A 72 -12.68 -23.27 -24.42
C ARG A 72 -13.53 -24.55 -24.36
N ILE A 73 -14.71 -24.54 -24.93
CA ILE A 73 -15.68 -25.67 -24.84
C ILE A 73 -15.02 -27.01 -25.24
N ASN A 74 -14.35 -27.04 -26.39
CA ASN A 74 -13.71 -28.27 -26.88
C ASN A 74 -12.59 -28.78 -25.95
N HIS A 75 -11.88 -27.87 -25.28
CA HIS A 75 -10.86 -28.22 -24.30
C HIS A 75 -11.51 -28.88 -23.08
N TRP A 76 -12.51 -28.23 -22.49
CA TRP A 76 -13.17 -28.73 -21.29
C TRP A 76 -13.93 -30.05 -21.53
N VAL A 77 -14.57 -30.21 -22.70
CA VAL A 77 -15.24 -31.48 -23.07
C VAL A 77 -14.22 -32.62 -23.17
N ARG A 78 -13.03 -32.40 -23.74
CA ARG A 78 -11.98 -33.43 -23.73
C ARG A 78 -11.56 -33.77 -22.29
N ARG A 79 -11.37 -32.79 -21.44
CA ARG A 79 -10.99 -33.00 -20.03
C ARG A 79 -12.05 -33.76 -19.25
N LEU A 80 -13.34 -33.47 -19.49
CA LEU A 80 -14.47 -34.23 -18.93
C LEU A 80 -14.43 -35.73 -19.30
N ARG A 81 -14.19 -36.02 -20.58
CA ARG A 81 -14.10 -37.38 -21.08
C ARG A 81 -12.86 -38.13 -20.60
N GLU A 82 -11.70 -37.47 -20.55
CA GLU A 82 -10.45 -37.98 -19.96
C GLU A 82 -10.66 -38.38 -18.50
N GLY A 83 -11.34 -37.57 -17.72
CA GLY A 83 -11.72 -37.85 -16.33
C GLY A 83 -12.85 -38.85 -16.17
N LYS A 84 -13.37 -39.41 -17.27
CA LYS A 84 -14.55 -40.32 -17.23
C LYS A 84 -15.72 -39.73 -16.43
N TYR A 85 -15.94 -38.40 -16.63
CA TYR A 85 -16.98 -37.61 -15.96
C TYR A 85 -16.79 -37.45 -14.44
N ARG A 86 -15.61 -37.76 -13.90
CA ARG A 86 -15.15 -37.36 -12.58
C ARG A 86 -14.09 -36.26 -12.74
N VAL A 87 -14.40 -35.07 -12.27
CA VAL A 87 -13.58 -33.88 -12.54
C VAL A 87 -13.64 -32.91 -11.37
N THR A 88 -12.63 -32.07 -11.29
CA THR A 88 -12.66 -30.86 -10.50
C THR A 88 -12.88 -29.68 -11.45
N ALA A 89 -13.99 -28.96 -11.27
CA ALA A 89 -14.27 -27.74 -12.01
C ALA A 89 -13.67 -26.55 -11.26
N ILE A 90 -12.80 -25.77 -11.90
CA ILE A 90 -12.29 -24.53 -11.33
C ILE A 90 -13.19 -23.40 -11.83
N ILE A 91 -13.83 -22.72 -10.89
CA ILE A 91 -14.82 -21.67 -11.16
C ILE A 91 -14.43 -20.40 -10.42
N GLY A 92 -14.56 -19.26 -11.08
CA GLY A 92 -14.31 -17.94 -10.52
C GLY A 92 -15.58 -17.10 -10.43
N TYR A 93 -15.68 -16.24 -9.43
CA TYR A 93 -16.81 -15.34 -9.26
C TYR A 93 -16.45 -13.94 -9.74
N ALA A 94 -17.14 -13.45 -10.76
CA ALA A 94 -16.93 -12.12 -11.33
C ALA A 94 -18.28 -11.47 -11.66
N SER A 95 -18.44 -10.19 -11.37
CA SER A 95 -19.59 -9.38 -11.79
C SER A 95 -20.96 -10.06 -11.53
N CYS A 96 -21.15 -10.63 -10.34
CA CYS A 96 -22.36 -11.31 -9.89
C CYS A 96 -22.70 -12.63 -10.63
N HIS A 97 -21.74 -13.24 -11.33
CA HIS A 97 -21.90 -14.56 -11.93
C HIS A 97 -20.64 -15.43 -11.71
N TRP A 98 -20.78 -16.72 -11.99
CA TRP A 98 -19.66 -17.66 -11.97
C TRP A 98 -19.13 -17.86 -13.39
N GLU A 99 -17.84 -17.99 -13.52
CA GLU A 99 -17.18 -18.33 -14.77
C GLU A 99 -16.45 -19.65 -14.64
N LEU A 100 -16.61 -20.54 -15.64
CA LEU A 100 -15.82 -21.75 -15.72
C LEU A 100 -14.43 -21.42 -16.24
N LEU A 101 -13.42 -21.57 -15.39
CA LEU A 101 -12.03 -21.25 -15.72
C LEU A 101 -11.27 -22.48 -16.25
N GLU A 102 -11.45 -23.66 -15.61
CA GLU A 102 -10.78 -24.87 -16.03
C GLU A 102 -11.54 -26.12 -15.56
N VAL A 103 -11.33 -27.25 -16.26
CA VAL A 103 -11.81 -28.59 -15.90
C VAL A 103 -10.63 -29.53 -15.77
N GLN A 104 -10.40 -30.08 -14.59
CA GLN A 104 -9.31 -31.00 -14.31
C GLN A 104 -9.87 -32.44 -14.16
N PRO A 105 -9.35 -33.43 -14.92
CA PRO A 105 -9.75 -34.84 -14.76
C PRO A 105 -9.35 -35.40 -13.40
N ASP A 106 -10.10 -36.33 -12.90
CA ASP A 106 -9.79 -37.13 -11.70
C ASP A 106 -8.82 -38.30 -12.01
N PRO A 107 -7.91 -38.71 -11.10
CA PRO A 107 -7.73 -38.12 -9.79
C PRO A 107 -7.03 -36.77 -9.93
N PRO A 108 -7.51 -35.77 -9.20
CA PRO A 108 -6.77 -34.51 -9.16
C PRO A 108 -5.43 -34.81 -8.50
N GLU A 109 -4.33 -34.58 -9.20
CA GLU A 109 -3.18 -34.12 -8.49
C GLU A 109 -3.70 -32.95 -7.64
N LYS A 110 -3.49 -32.97 -6.34
CA LYS A 110 -3.87 -31.85 -5.46
C LYS A 110 -3.05 -30.63 -5.88
N ARG A 111 -3.47 -30.01 -6.98
CA ARG A 111 -2.83 -28.81 -7.49
C ARG A 111 -3.33 -27.64 -6.67
N PRO A 112 -2.45 -26.79 -6.14
CA PRO A 112 -2.88 -25.61 -5.44
C PRO A 112 -3.65 -24.69 -6.41
N ILE A 113 -4.64 -24.00 -5.90
CA ILE A 113 -5.36 -22.95 -6.60
C ILE A 113 -4.79 -21.65 -6.07
N LEU A 114 -3.99 -21.02 -6.90
CA LEU A 114 -3.21 -19.87 -6.50
C LEU A 114 -3.84 -18.57 -7.01
N GLY A 115 -3.56 -17.51 -6.27
CA GLY A 115 -3.82 -16.13 -6.67
C GLY A 115 -2.66 -15.23 -6.31
N PHE A 116 -2.60 -14.07 -6.92
CA PHE A 116 -1.72 -12.99 -6.52
C PHE A 116 -2.52 -11.77 -6.08
N ALA A 117 -2.12 -11.18 -4.96
CA ALA A 117 -2.54 -9.85 -4.56
C ALA A 117 -1.36 -8.89 -4.75
N VAL A 118 -1.63 -7.75 -5.36
CA VAL A 118 -0.56 -6.79 -5.70
C VAL A 118 -0.94 -5.39 -5.23
N ASP A 119 -0.05 -4.79 -4.46
CA ASP A 119 -0.03 -3.35 -4.24
C ASP A 119 0.81 -2.71 -5.35
N LEU A 120 0.14 -1.91 -6.18
CA LEU A 120 0.70 -1.26 -7.35
C LEU A 120 1.08 0.19 -7.02
N GLY A 121 2.16 0.35 -6.25
CA GLY A 121 2.63 1.66 -5.82
C GLY A 121 3.42 2.43 -6.89
N THR A 122 3.57 3.73 -6.68
CA THR A 122 4.35 4.62 -7.57
C THR A 122 5.84 4.28 -7.54
N THR A 123 6.39 4.01 -6.36
CA THR A 123 7.82 3.77 -6.14
C THR A 123 8.15 2.28 -6.11
N SER A 124 7.26 1.46 -5.55
CA SER A 124 7.46 0.02 -5.40
C SER A 124 6.20 -0.77 -5.69
N LEU A 125 6.38 -2.03 -6.09
CA LEU A 125 5.32 -3.00 -6.31
C LEU A 125 5.47 -4.10 -5.26
N ALA A 126 4.42 -4.39 -4.49
CA ALA A 126 4.44 -5.49 -3.52
C ALA A 126 3.51 -6.62 -3.97
N PHE A 127 4.04 -7.84 -3.99
CA PHE A 127 3.35 -9.04 -4.46
C PHE A 127 3.15 -10.01 -3.32
N TYR A 128 1.95 -10.57 -3.21
CA TYR A 128 1.59 -11.61 -2.25
C TYR A 128 1.05 -12.82 -3.00
N LEU A 129 1.70 -13.97 -2.85
CA LEU A 129 1.24 -15.25 -3.39
C LEU A 129 0.28 -15.88 -2.40
N VAL A 130 -0.93 -16.21 -2.84
CA VAL A 130 -2.03 -16.69 -2.00
C VAL A 130 -2.47 -18.07 -2.45
N ASP A 131 -2.59 -19.02 -1.52
CA ASP A 131 -3.31 -20.29 -1.73
C ASP A 131 -4.79 -20.06 -1.41
N LEU A 132 -5.63 -20.04 -2.45
CA LEU A 132 -7.05 -19.74 -2.34
C LEU A 132 -7.84 -20.89 -1.67
N ALA A 133 -7.36 -22.12 -1.80
CA ALA A 133 -7.98 -23.28 -1.19
C ALA A 133 -7.64 -23.40 0.31
N ARG A 134 -6.38 -23.15 0.69
CA ARG A 134 -5.93 -23.15 2.08
C ARG A 134 -6.18 -21.83 2.78
N ARG A 135 -6.39 -20.75 2.01
CA ARG A 135 -6.58 -19.38 2.48
C ARG A 135 -5.38 -18.88 3.26
N GLU A 136 -4.22 -19.07 2.69
CA GLU A 136 -2.94 -18.71 3.27
C GLU A 136 -2.15 -17.84 2.30
N ILE A 137 -1.41 -16.87 2.84
CA ILE A 137 -0.39 -16.16 2.08
C ILE A 137 0.88 -17.00 2.17
N LEU A 138 1.34 -17.49 1.04
CA LEU A 138 2.48 -18.41 0.95
C LEU A 138 3.82 -17.68 0.93
N ALA A 139 3.86 -16.53 0.28
CA ALA A 139 5.07 -15.72 0.13
C ALA A 139 4.71 -14.27 -0.22
N HIS A 140 5.63 -13.35 0.06
CA HIS A 140 5.53 -11.98 -0.41
C HIS A 140 6.91 -11.47 -0.84
N THR A 141 6.91 -10.49 -1.73
CA THR A 141 8.12 -9.77 -2.17
C THR A 141 7.76 -8.36 -2.61
N SER A 142 8.73 -7.47 -2.59
CA SER A 142 8.60 -6.12 -3.13
C SER A 142 9.74 -5.84 -4.09
N VAL A 143 9.44 -5.10 -5.16
CA VAL A 143 10.40 -4.67 -6.16
C VAL A 143 10.20 -3.18 -6.48
N ALA A 144 11.25 -2.51 -6.93
CA ALA A 144 11.12 -1.15 -7.42
C ALA A 144 10.18 -1.08 -8.62
N ASN A 145 9.41 0.00 -8.74
CA ASN A 145 8.53 0.20 -9.89
C ASN A 145 9.36 0.39 -11.16
N PRO A 146 9.17 -0.44 -12.21
CA PRO A 146 9.97 -0.39 -13.44
C PRO A 146 9.78 0.90 -14.26
N GLN A 147 8.83 1.74 -13.89
CA GLN A 147 8.58 3.03 -14.55
C GLN A 147 9.41 4.18 -13.97
N ILE A 148 10.15 3.99 -12.86
CA ILE A 148 11.01 5.01 -12.23
C ILE A 148 11.97 5.68 -13.24
N PRO A 149 12.62 4.95 -14.18
CA PRO A 149 13.51 5.57 -15.15
C PRO A 149 12.80 6.54 -16.13
N ILE A 150 11.47 6.46 -16.25
CA ILE A 150 10.67 7.39 -17.07
C ILE A 150 10.26 8.62 -16.24
N GLY A 151 9.94 8.41 -14.96
CA GLY A 151 9.59 9.47 -14.02
C GLY A 151 9.49 8.91 -12.60
N GLU A 152 10.13 9.58 -11.66
CA GLU A 152 10.06 9.20 -10.25
C GLU A 152 8.67 9.45 -9.66
N ASP A 153 7.99 10.49 -10.13
CA ASP A 153 6.65 10.88 -9.69
C ASP A 153 5.55 10.60 -10.74
N ILE A 154 4.31 10.60 -10.28
CA ILE A 154 3.13 10.31 -11.11
C ILE A 154 2.90 11.36 -12.20
N LEU A 155 3.11 12.65 -11.90
CA LEU A 155 2.86 13.73 -12.87
C LEU A 155 3.81 13.63 -14.06
N THR A 156 5.08 13.35 -13.81
CA THR A 156 6.09 13.10 -14.84
C THR A 156 5.68 11.94 -15.75
N ARG A 157 5.17 10.83 -15.19
CA ARG A 157 4.67 9.69 -15.97
C ARG A 157 3.41 10.02 -16.77
N ILE A 158 2.47 10.78 -16.20
CA ILE A 158 1.27 11.25 -16.92
C ILE A 158 1.68 12.18 -18.07
N LEU A 159 2.64 13.07 -17.86
CA LEU A 159 3.14 13.95 -18.90
C LEU A 159 3.88 13.20 -20.02
N TYR A 160 4.52 12.08 -19.71
CA TYR A 160 5.11 11.17 -20.71
C TYR A 160 4.03 10.43 -21.51
N ALA A 161 2.93 10.02 -20.87
CA ALA A 161 1.84 9.22 -21.44
C ALA A 161 0.86 10.05 -22.30
N ARG A 162 1.36 10.86 -23.24
CA ARG A 162 0.53 11.72 -24.11
C ARG A 162 0.04 11.04 -25.37
N GLU A 163 0.70 9.98 -25.77
CA GLU A 163 0.41 9.24 -26.99
C GLU A 163 0.21 7.75 -26.66
N ASP A 164 -0.59 7.07 -27.48
CA ASP A 164 -0.88 5.64 -27.30
C ASP A 164 0.37 4.77 -27.20
N GLU A 165 1.45 5.11 -27.89
CA GLU A 165 2.71 4.37 -27.83
C GLU A 165 3.37 4.52 -26.47
N SER A 166 3.35 5.73 -25.90
CA SER A 166 3.89 6.02 -24.57
C SER A 166 3.09 5.32 -23.46
N ILE A 167 1.74 5.31 -23.60
CA ILE A 167 0.85 4.58 -22.68
C ILE A 167 1.16 3.08 -22.74
N ARG A 168 1.24 2.50 -23.94
CA ARG A 168 1.61 1.08 -24.13
C ARG A 168 2.99 0.76 -23.58
N LYS A 169 3.95 1.70 -23.68
CA LYS A 169 5.28 1.52 -23.10
C LYS A 169 5.24 1.43 -21.59
N LEU A 170 4.51 2.32 -20.92
CA LEU A 170 4.34 2.28 -19.47
C LEU A 170 3.62 0.99 -19.03
N GLN A 171 2.57 0.58 -19.75
CA GLN A 171 1.88 -0.67 -19.49
C GLN A 171 2.80 -1.88 -19.64
N SER A 172 3.56 -1.97 -20.74
CA SER A 172 4.44 -3.11 -21.02
C SER A 172 5.50 -3.28 -19.93
N LEU A 173 6.08 -2.18 -19.43
CA LEU A 173 7.05 -2.23 -18.32
C LEU A 173 6.43 -2.88 -17.06
N LEU A 174 5.19 -2.51 -16.71
CA LEU A 174 4.49 -3.12 -15.57
C LEU A 174 4.22 -4.60 -15.81
N LEU A 175 3.63 -4.96 -16.97
CA LEU A 175 3.27 -6.34 -17.28
C LEU A 175 4.49 -7.26 -17.37
N GLU A 176 5.62 -6.77 -17.92
CA GLU A 176 6.89 -7.50 -17.92
C GLU A 176 7.40 -7.75 -16.50
N SER A 177 7.36 -6.72 -15.63
CA SER A 177 7.73 -6.85 -14.23
C SER A 177 6.81 -7.82 -13.48
N PHE A 178 5.50 -7.73 -13.67
CA PHE A 178 4.54 -8.68 -13.11
C PHE A 178 4.87 -10.10 -13.50
N ASN A 179 5.04 -10.37 -14.80
CA ASN A 179 5.37 -11.69 -15.31
C ASN A 179 6.70 -12.23 -14.74
N GLN A 180 7.71 -11.38 -14.61
CA GLN A 180 9.01 -11.75 -14.08
C GLN A 180 8.93 -12.07 -12.58
N VAL A 181 8.31 -11.20 -11.80
CA VAL A 181 8.23 -11.37 -10.34
C VAL A 181 7.35 -12.57 -9.99
N MET A 182 6.14 -12.66 -10.56
CA MET A 182 5.24 -13.79 -10.32
C MET A 182 5.88 -15.11 -10.73
N GLY A 183 6.51 -15.18 -11.90
CA GLY A 183 7.23 -16.37 -12.37
C GLY A 183 8.37 -16.78 -11.45
N SER A 184 9.15 -15.81 -10.94
CA SER A 184 10.23 -16.06 -9.97
C SER A 184 9.68 -16.61 -8.65
N MET A 185 8.63 -16.00 -8.09
CA MET A 185 7.99 -16.46 -6.85
C MET A 185 7.45 -17.90 -6.99
N LEU A 186 6.74 -18.17 -8.09
CA LEU A 186 6.21 -19.50 -8.38
C LEU A 186 7.33 -20.54 -8.52
N GLY A 187 8.39 -20.22 -9.29
CA GLY A 187 9.54 -21.10 -9.50
C GLY A 187 10.25 -21.47 -8.19
N GLN A 188 10.45 -20.50 -7.29
CA GLN A 188 11.09 -20.73 -5.98
C GLN A 188 10.22 -21.60 -5.04
N MET A 189 8.90 -21.57 -5.22
CA MET A 189 7.96 -22.38 -4.45
C MET A 189 7.62 -23.73 -5.12
N GLY A 190 8.16 -23.99 -6.33
CA GLY A 190 7.86 -25.21 -7.11
C GLY A 190 6.47 -25.22 -7.74
N TYR A 191 5.87 -24.05 -7.93
CA TYR A 191 4.56 -23.90 -8.58
C TYR A 191 4.71 -23.47 -10.05
N ARG A 192 3.59 -23.56 -10.79
CA ARG A 192 3.54 -23.20 -12.22
C ARG A 192 2.56 -22.05 -12.46
N GLU A 193 2.80 -21.31 -13.52
CA GLU A 193 1.99 -20.16 -13.95
C GLU A 193 0.52 -20.55 -14.21
N ASP A 194 0.26 -21.74 -14.76
CA ASP A 194 -1.09 -22.26 -15.04
C ASP A 194 -1.91 -22.66 -13.80
N GLN A 195 -1.33 -22.55 -12.60
CA GLN A 195 -2.00 -22.76 -11.32
C GLN A 195 -2.52 -21.46 -10.70
N VAL A 196 -2.23 -20.32 -11.31
CA VAL A 196 -2.70 -19.00 -10.86
C VAL A 196 -4.01 -18.66 -11.56
N TYR A 197 -5.09 -18.62 -10.80
CA TYR A 197 -6.46 -18.44 -11.31
C TYR A 197 -7.07 -17.08 -10.96
N ALA A 198 -6.40 -16.29 -10.15
CA ALA A 198 -6.86 -14.93 -9.80
C ALA A 198 -5.70 -13.98 -9.55
N LEU A 199 -5.91 -12.72 -9.91
CA LEU A 199 -5.04 -11.58 -9.60
C LEU A 199 -5.91 -10.43 -9.10
N ALA A 200 -5.59 -9.88 -7.93
CA ALA A 200 -6.19 -8.65 -7.43
C ALA A 200 -5.12 -7.56 -7.34
N VAL A 201 -5.39 -6.41 -7.92
CA VAL A 201 -4.44 -5.28 -8.00
C VAL A 201 -5.06 -4.06 -7.36
N ALA A 202 -4.38 -3.49 -6.38
CA ALA A 202 -4.73 -2.23 -5.72
C ALA A 202 -3.63 -1.21 -6.00
N GLY A 203 -3.97 -0.08 -6.57
CA GLY A 203 -3.02 1.00 -6.88
C GLY A 203 -3.73 2.34 -6.98
N ASN A 204 -2.96 3.43 -6.94
CA ASN A 204 -3.53 4.75 -7.13
C ASN A 204 -4.13 4.91 -8.54
N THR A 205 -4.94 5.95 -8.71
CA THR A 205 -5.72 6.14 -9.94
C THR A 205 -4.85 6.09 -11.20
N ALA A 206 -3.71 6.78 -11.21
CA ALA A 206 -2.84 6.81 -12.38
C ALA A 206 -2.16 5.46 -12.63
N MET A 207 -1.70 4.78 -11.57
CA MET A 207 -1.06 3.47 -11.68
C MET A 207 -2.04 2.41 -12.19
N SER A 208 -3.31 2.46 -11.76
CA SER A 208 -4.38 1.59 -12.28
C SER A 208 -4.62 1.82 -13.78
N HIS A 209 -4.58 3.10 -14.22
CA HIS A 209 -4.69 3.43 -15.64
C HIS A 209 -3.48 2.93 -16.45
N PHE A 210 -2.25 3.10 -15.95
CA PHE A 210 -1.06 2.57 -16.62
C PHE A 210 -1.10 1.04 -16.71
N PHE A 211 -1.54 0.35 -15.67
CA PHE A 211 -1.66 -1.11 -15.67
C PHE A 211 -2.67 -1.60 -16.72
N LEU A 212 -3.80 -0.91 -16.85
CA LEU A 212 -4.86 -1.24 -17.81
C LEU A 212 -4.62 -0.66 -19.22
N GLY A 213 -3.58 0.14 -19.41
CA GLY A 213 -3.30 0.80 -20.69
C GLY A 213 -4.32 1.88 -21.07
N LEU A 214 -4.91 2.54 -20.06
CA LEU A 214 -5.87 3.62 -20.22
C LEU A 214 -5.16 4.98 -20.23
N ASP A 215 -5.75 5.95 -20.94
CA ASP A 215 -5.24 7.32 -21.00
C ASP A 215 -5.36 8.02 -19.62
N PRO A 216 -4.24 8.42 -18.97
CA PRO A 216 -4.25 9.08 -17.69
C PRO A 216 -4.31 10.62 -17.79
N SER A 217 -4.32 11.20 -18.98
CA SER A 217 -4.04 12.62 -19.22
C SER A 217 -5.01 13.58 -18.54
N HIS A 218 -6.24 13.15 -18.28
CA HIS A 218 -7.27 13.94 -17.60
C HIS A 218 -7.24 13.84 -16.08
N ILE A 219 -6.44 12.92 -15.52
CA ILE A 219 -6.30 12.77 -14.04
C ILE A 219 -5.67 14.04 -13.43
N CYS A 220 -4.72 14.67 -14.15
CA CYS A 220 -4.02 15.88 -13.68
C CYS A 220 -4.50 17.18 -14.32
N ARG A 221 -5.62 17.17 -15.04
CA ARG A 221 -6.19 18.35 -15.72
C ARG A 221 -7.62 18.59 -15.26
N GLU A 222 -7.91 19.84 -14.90
CA GLU A 222 -9.27 20.23 -14.52
C GLU A 222 -10.28 19.84 -15.62
N PRO A 223 -11.39 19.17 -15.30
CA PRO A 223 -11.97 18.93 -13.96
C PRO A 223 -11.50 17.62 -13.27
N TYR A 224 -10.32 17.09 -13.56
CA TYR A 224 -9.68 15.94 -12.88
C TYR A 224 -10.50 14.63 -12.98
N ILE A 225 -10.99 14.31 -14.16
CA ILE A 225 -11.85 13.13 -14.38
C ILE A 225 -11.01 12.01 -15.02
N PRO A 226 -10.82 10.86 -14.32
CA PRO A 226 -10.14 9.70 -14.89
C PRO A 226 -10.99 9.04 -15.98
N ALA A 227 -10.37 8.24 -16.86
CA ALA A 227 -11.08 7.53 -17.92
C ALA A 227 -12.14 6.56 -17.36
N MET A 228 -11.86 5.92 -16.22
CA MET A 228 -12.76 5.00 -15.56
C MET A 228 -12.44 4.91 -14.06
N ASN A 229 -13.47 4.82 -13.22
CA ASN A 229 -13.32 4.61 -11.78
C ASN A 229 -13.56 3.16 -11.37
N ARG A 230 -14.52 2.47 -11.99
CA ARG A 230 -14.87 1.07 -11.68
C ARG A 230 -14.52 0.18 -12.87
N PHE A 231 -13.46 -0.59 -12.71
CA PHE A 231 -12.95 -1.43 -13.77
C PHE A 231 -13.72 -2.76 -13.84
N PRO A 232 -14.08 -3.24 -15.04
CA PRO A 232 -14.64 -4.58 -15.18
C PRO A 232 -13.56 -5.63 -14.87
N PHE A 233 -13.99 -6.82 -14.44
CA PHE A 233 -13.10 -7.97 -14.45
C PHE A 233 -12.56 -8.21 -15.86
N THR A 234 -11.29 -8.57 -15.95
CA THR A 234 -10.65 -9.00 -17.20
C THR A 234 -9.92 -10.33 -16.97
N HIS A 235 -9.29 -10.89 -17.99
CA HIS A 235 -8.64 -12.19 -17.90
C HIS A 235 -7.13 -12.10 -18.17
N GLY A 236 -6.39 -13.06 -17.63
CA GLY A 236 -4.93 -13.13 -17.79
C GLY A 236 -4.49 -13.04 -19.25
N ARG A 237 -5.21 -13.71 -20.19
CA ARG A 237 -4.92 -13.66 -21.63
C ARG A 237 -5.07 -12.28 -22.26
N GLU A 238 -6.04 -11.50 -21.79
CA GLU A 238 -6.35 -10.17 -22.31
C GLU A 238 -5.29 -9.14 -21.90
N MET A 239 -4.72 -9.37 -20.72
CA MET A 239 -3.66 -8.53 -20.17
C MET A 239 -2.24 -8.94 -20.62
N GLY A 240 -2.07 -10.11 -21.28
CA GLY A 240 -0.73 -10.63 -21.60
C GLY A 240 0.05 -11.10 -20.38
N LEU A 241 -0.64 -11.48 -19.31
CA LEU A 241 -0.04 -12.02 -18.10
C LEU A 241 0.28 -13.52 -18.25
N ARG A 242 1.43 -13.94 -17.72
CA ARG A 242 1.84 -15.36 -17.67
C ARG A 242 1.25 -16.04 -16.45
N ILE A 243 -0.07 -16.18 -16.46
CA ILE A 243 -0.87 -16.91 -15.50
C ILE A 243 -1.86 -17.79 -16.27
N HIS A 244 -2.77 -18.49 -15.60
CA HIS A 244 -3.80 -19.24 -16.32
C HIS A 244 -4.57 -18.31 -17.29
N PRO A 245 -4.77 -18.68 -18.58
CA PRO A 245 -5.39 -17.77 -19.55
C PRO A 245 -6.76 -17.23 -19.15
N GLU A 246 -7.56 -18.06 -18.47
CA GLU A 246 -8.88 -17.68 -17.95
C GLU A 246 -8.82 -17.15 -16.50
N ALA A 247 -7.62 -16.87 -15.94
CA ALA A 247 -7.51 -16.31 -14.60
C ALA A 247 -8.22 -14.95 -14.53
N LEU A 248 -9.00 -14.75 -13.47
CA LEU A 248 -9.68 -13.48 -13.21
C LEU A 248 -8.69 -12.41 -12.76
N VAL A 249 -8.76 -11.25 -13.37
CA VAL A 249 -7.99 -10.07 -12.96
C VAL A 249 -8.96 -9.02 -12.46
N TYR A 250 -8.84 -8.69 -11.18
CA TYR A 250 -9.61 -7.65 -10.50
C TYR A 250 -8.71 -6.46 -10.19
N VAL A 251 -9.09 -5.29 -10.65
CA VAL A 251 -8.43 -4.03 -10.29
C VAL A 251 -9.37 -3.25 -9.38
N PHE A 252 -8.88 -2.86 -8.22
CA PHE A 252 -9.67 -2.10 -7.26
C PHE A 252 -10.18 -0.79 -7.86
N PRO A 253 -11.44 -0.44 -7.59
CA PRO A 253 -12.03 0.79 -8.11
C PRO A 253 -11.41 2.03 -7.46
N ASN A 254 -11.34 3.11 -8.23
CA ASN A 254 -10.96 4.44 -7.79
C ASN A 254 -12.19 5.24 -7.34
N VAL A 255 -11.95 6.30 -6.58
CA VAL A 255 -12.95 7.32 -6.24
C VAL A 255 -12.44 8.69 -6.71
N GLY A 256 -12.44 8.89 -8.04
CA GLY A 256 -11.91 10.11 -8.68
C GLY A 256 -10.40 10.09 -8.92
N ALA A 257 -9.84 11.25 -9.22
CA ALA A 257 -8.44 11.40 -9.64
C ALA A 257 -7.42 11.14 -8.51
N TYR A 258 -7.77 11.53 -7.29
CA TYR A 258 -6.85 11.55 -6.14
C TYR A 258 -7.01 10.35 -5.21
N PHE A 259 -8.05 9.53 -5.40
CA PHE A 259 -8.39 8.41 -4.55
C PHE A 259 -8.37 7.12 -5.35
N GLY A 260 -7.31 6.38 -5.21
CA GLY A 260 -7.09 5.15 -5.95
C GLY A 260 -7.64 3.90 -5.28
N GLY A 261 -7.49 2.79 -6.01
CA GLY A 261 -7.82 1.46 -5.53
C GLY A 261 -6.98 1.01 -4.33
N ASP A 262 -5.79 1.56 -4.14
CA ASP A 262 -4.93 1.36 -2.96
C ASP A 262 -5.63 1.81 -1.68
N LEU A 263 -6.25 2.99 -1.71
CA LEU A 263 -6.97 3.51 -0.55
C LEU A 263 -8.30 2.79 -0.30
N THR A 264 -9.06 2.44 -1.36
CA THR A 264 -10.28 1.63 -1.19
C THR A 264 -9.96 0.25 -0.61
N ALA A 265 -8.87 -0.38 -1.06
CA ALA A 265 -8.33 -1.60 -0.47
C ALA A 265 -7.85 -1.39 0.97
N GLY A 266 -7.23 -0.24 1.25
CA GLY A 266 -6.77 0.17 2.58
C GLY A 266 -7.93 0.31 3.58
N ILE A 267 -9.00 0.98 3.21
CA ILE A 267 -10.23 1.11 4.03
C ILE A 267 -10.84 -0.28 4.30
N LEU A 268 -10.91 -1.12 3.26
CA LEU A 268 -11.38 -2.50 3.40
C LEU A 268 -10.54 -3.27 4.42
N ALA A 269 -9.22 -3.20 4.30
CA ALA A 269 -8.27 -3.90 5.18
C ALA A 269 -8.32 -3.40 6.62
N ALA A 270 -8.47 -2.10 6.82
CA ALA A 270 -8.62 -1.48 8.14
C ALA A 270 -9.99 -1.80 8.79
N GLY A 271 -11.01 -2.11 7.99
CA GLY A 271 -12.31 -2.62 8.46
C GLY A 271 -13.23 -1.61 9.12
N PHE A 272 -12.84 -0.34 9.20
CA PHE A 272 -13.63 0.68 9.93
C PHE A 272 -14.92 1.11 9.22
N HIS A 273 -15.06 0.82 7.92
CA HIS A 273 -16.34 0.94 7.19
C HIS A 273 -17.47 0.06 7.78
N ARG A 274 -17.14 -0.78 8.77
CA ARG A 274 -18.08 -1.62 9.54
C ARG A 274 -18.18 -1.20 11.01
N SER A 275 -17.33 -0.26 11.46
CA SER A 275 -17.27 0.21 12.85
C SER A 275 -18.29 1.31 13.11
N GLU A 276 -18.81 1.36 14.34
CA GLU A 276 -19.59 2.50 14.84
C GLU A 276 -18.69 3.63 15.34
N GLU A 277 -17.46 3.29 15.70
CA GLU A 277 -16.49 4.25 16.23
C GLU A 277 -15.92 5.13 15.11
N MET A 278 -15.65 6.38 15.46
CA MET A 278 -14.96 7.31 14.57
C MET A 278 -13.48 6.93 14.45
N VAL A 279 -13.05 6.68 13.22
CA VAL A 279 -11.70 6.25 12.87
C VAL A 279 -11.08 7.23 11.90
N LEU A 280 -9.81 7.50 12.09
CA LEU A 280 -8.96 8.22 11.15
C LEU A 280 -7.92 7.24 10.59
N LEU A 281 -7.88 7.10 9.28
CA LEU A 281 -6.87 6.35 8.55
C LEU A 281 -5.99 7.33 7.79
N VAL A 282 -4.68 7.20 7.96
CA VAL A 282 -3.69 7.98 7.20
C VAL A 282 -2.79 7.01 6.45
N ASP A 283 -2.73 7.15 5.15
CA ASP A 283 -1.70 6.49 4.32
C ASP A 283 -0.59 7.51 4.04
N VAL A 284 0.61 7.19 4.51
CA VAL A 284 1.75 8.10 4.47
C VAL A 284 2.74 7.61 3.43
N GLY A 285 2.81 8.34 2.33
CA GLY A 285 3.81 8.22 1.27
C GLY A 285 4.31 9.61 0.88
N THR A 286 4.66 9.78 -0.37
CA THR A 286 4.98 11.10 -0.97
C THR A 286 3.80 12.06 -0.84
N ASN A 287 2.57 11.54 -0.94
CA ASN A 287 1.33 12.20 -0.53
C ASN A 287 0.86 11.60 0.80
N ALA A 288 0.02 12.35 1.50
CA ALA A 288 -0.77 11.84 2.61
C ALA A 288 -2.23 11.76 2.17
N GLU A 289 -2.75 10.55 2.11
CA GLU A 289 -4.16 10.29 1.93
C GLU A 289 -4.79 10.06 3.31
N VAL A 290 -5.81 10.83 3.63
CA VAL A 290 -6.48 10.79 4.92
C VAL A 290 -7.95 10.44 4.73
N VAL A 291 -8.43 9.45 5.49
CA VAL A 291 -9.84 9.07 5.55
C VAL A 291 -10.34 9.17 6.97
N LEU A 292 -11.41 9.89 7.17
CA LEU A 292 -12.12 10.02 8.43
C LEU A 292 -13.54 9.47 8.29
N GLY A 293 -13.99 8.66 9.23
CA GLY A 293 -15.37 8.19 9.21
C GLY A 293 -15.60 6.91 10.01
N ASN A 294 -16.71 6.29 9.72
CA ASN A 294 -17.18 5.05 10.33
C ASN A 294 -18.09 4.31 9.32
N ARG A 295 -18.93 3.38 9.78
CA ARG A 295 -19.84 2.62 8.90
C ARG A 295 -20.92 3.48 8.22
N ASP A 296 -21.24 4.67 8.74
CA ASP A 296 -22.36 5.48 8.26
C ASP A 296 -21.92 6.46 7.17
N TRP A 297 -20.67 6.95 7.20
CA TRP A 297 -20.11 7.87 6.23
C TRP A 297 -18.59 7.84 6.24
N LEU A 298 -17.99 8.17 5.11
CA LEU A 298 -16.54 8.28 4.91
C LEU A 298 -16.23 9.61 4.21
N ILE A 299 -15.28 10.34 4.76
CA ILE A 299 -14.75 11.56 4.13
C ILE A 299 -13.27 11.35 3.91
N ALA A 300 -12.80 11.80 2.77
CA ALA A 300 -11.44 11.60 2.39
C ALA A 300 -10.83 12.85 1.76
N CYS A 301 -9.56 13.07 2.01
CA CYS A 301 -8.77 14.12 1.38
C CYS A 301 -7.35 13.63 1.12
N ALA A 302 -6.70 14.23 0.14
CA ALA A 302 -5.29 14.00 -0.15
C ALA A 302 -4.53 15.34 -0.09
N GLY A 303 -3.29 15.29 0.38
CA GLY A 303 -2.41 16.45 0.42
C GLY A 303 -0.95 16.05 0.25
N ALA A 304 -0.13 16.98 -0.22
CA ALA A 304 1.30 16.75 -0.34
C ALA A 304 1.94 16.76 1.06
N ALA A 305 2.33 15.59 1.57
CA ALA A 305 3.11 15.47 2.80
C ALA A 305 4.58 15.84 2.57
N GLY A 306 5.03 15.74 1.34
CA GLY A 306 6.41 15.98 0.92
C GLY A 306 7.32 14.74 1.11
N PRO A 307 8.36 14.60 0.28
CA PRO A 307 9.24 13.44 0.27
C PRO A 307 10.19 13.34 1.48
N ALA A 308 10.18 14.33 2.39
CA ALA A 308 11.03 14.32 3.58
C ALA A 308 10.73 13.15 4.51
N LEU A 309 9.49 12.67 4.53
CA LEU A 309 9.07 11.53 5.35
C LEU A 309 9.56 10.19 4.79
N GLU A 310 9.91 10.14 3.51
CA GLU A 310 10.54 8.97 2.86
C GLU A 310 12.08 9.04 2.85
N GLY A 311 12.66 10.06 3.47
CA GLY A 311 14.12 10.28 3.48
C GLY A 311 14.68 10.90 2.19
N GLY A 312 13.82 11.32 1.24
CA GLY A 312 14.24 11.64 -0.13
C GLY A 312 14.81 13.04 -0.37
N VAL A 313 14.78 13.95 0.60
CA VAL A 313 15.19 15.38 0.40
C VAL A 313 16.16 15.91 1.44
N MET A 314 16.56 15.11 2.41
CA MET A 314 17.62 15.43 3.35
C MET A 314 18.96 15.02 2.76
N GLU A 315 20.01 15.76 3.07
CA GLU A 315 21.36 15.51 2.51
C GLU A 315 21.83 14.07 2.70
N ARG A 316 21.57 13.49 3.89
CA ARG A 316 21.90 12.10 4.23
C ARG A 316 20.64 11.21 4.36
N GLY A 317 19.53 11.65 3.76
CA GLY A 317 18.28 10.89 3.75
C GLY A 317 18.32 9.71 2.80
N MET A 318 17.73 8.59 3.21
CA MET A 318 17.62 7.37 2.38
C MET A 318 16.37 6.59 2.70
N MET A 319 15.99 5.70 1.80
CA MET A 319 14.93 4.73 2.08
C MET A 319 15.36 3.74 3.17
N ALA A 320 14.38 3.15 3.87
CA ALA A 320 14.65 2.11 4.87
C ALA A 320 15.28 0.88 4.19
N ALA A 321 16.60 0.74 4.30
CA ALA A 321 17.44 -0.31 3.72
C ALA A 321 18.63 -0.59 4.65
N PRO A 322 19.37 -1.68 4.48
CA PRO A 322 20.61 -1.90 5.24
C PRO A 322 21.53 -0.68 5.20
N GLY A 323 22.08 -0.30 6.35
CA GLY A 323 22.87 0.92 6.53
C GLY A 323 22.06 2.17 6.87
N ALA A 324 20.71 2.13 6.88
CA ALA A 324 19.89 3.26 7.30
C ALA A 324 19.69 3.30 8.81
N ILE A 325 19.89 4.47 9.42
CA ILE A 325 19.50 4.73 10.81
C ILE A 325 17.96 4.85 10.85
N ASP A 326 17.30 4.02 11.65
CA ASP A 326 15.83 3.96 11.77
C ASP A 326 15.32 4.39 13.14
N ARG A 327 16.18 4.42 14.17
CA ARG A 327 15.86 4.89 15.52
C ARG A 327 17.01 5.70 16.09
N VAL A 328 16.66 6.76 16.83
CA VAL A 328 17.63 7.62 17.51
C VAL A 328 17.14 7.94 18.92
N ARG A 329 18.08 8.02 19.85
CA ARG A 329 17.89 8.56 21.21
C ARG A 329 19.04 9.49 21.52
N ILE A 330 18.78 10.62 22.16
CA ILE A 330 19.79 11.58 22.60
C ILE A 330 19.69 11.73 24.12
N ASP A 331 20.80 11.49 24.82
CA ASP A 331 20.87 11.72 26.26
C ASP A 331 20.78 13.24 26.53
N PRO A 332 19.76 13.73 27.29
CA PRO A 332 19.54 15.15 27.47
C PRO A 332 20.60 15.83 28.35
N ALA A 333 21.39 15.07 29.12
CA ALA A 333 22.45 15.59 29.97
C ALA A 333 23.78 15.76 29.23
N THR A 334 24.14 14.75 28.43
CA THR A 334 25.41 14.69 27.69
C THR A 334 25.30 15.16 26.26
N LEU A 335 24.09 15.19 25.69
CA LEU A 335 23.75 15.45 24.28
C LEU A 335 24.38 14.43 23.32
N GLU A 336 24.74 13.24 23.83
CA GLU A 336 25.28 12.15 23.02
C GLU A 336 24.17 11.32 22.40
N PRO A 337 24.20 11.11 21.06
CA PRO A 337 23.24 10.28 20.37
C PRO A 337 23.60 8.79 20.49
N SER A 338 22.57 7.97 20.57
CA SER A 338 22.61 6.52 20.32
C SER A 338 21.56 6.17 19.28
N TYR A 339 21.86 5.22 18.41
CA TYR A 339 20.99 4.92 17.28
C TYR A 339 21.03 3.42 16.94
N HIS A 340 20.03 2.97 16.18
CA HIS A 340 19.97 1.66 15.59
C HIS A 340 20.12 1.79 14.07
N VAL A 341 20.83 0.83 13.44
CA VAL A 341 21.06 0.77 11.99
C VAL A 341 20.43 -0.51 11.44
N LEU A 342 19.65 -0.40 10.40
CA LEU A 342 19.07 -1.57 9.73
C LEU A 342 20.18 -2.43 9.13
N GLY A 343 20.12 -3.76 9.36
CA GLY A 343 21.06 -4.72 8.82
C GLY A 343 22.35 -4.87 9.63
N ASP A 344 22.48 -4.23 10.80
CA ASP A 344 23.67 -4.26 11.66
C ASP A 344 24.98 -3.87 10.94
N GLU A 345 24.85 -2.96 9.96
CA GLU A 345 25.95 -2.42 9.17
C GLU A 345 26.37 -1.04 9.72
N LYS A 346 27.48 -0.50 9.19
CA LYS A 346 27.84 0.90 9.47
C LYS A 346 26.80 1.85 8.84
N PRO A 347 26.45 2.98 9.50
CA PRO A 347 25.47 3.90 8.97
C PRO A 347 25.94 4.56 7.66
N VAL A 348 25.04 4.61 6.70
CA VAL A 348 25.21 5.29 5.40
C VAL A 348 24.38 6.57 5.39
N GLY A 349 23.20 6.52 6.04
CA GLY A 349 22.24 7.61 6.05
C GLY A 349 21.12 7.36 7.07
N ILE A 350 20.05 8.14 6.97
CA ILE A 350 18.93 8.10 7.89
C ILE A 350 17.61 7.93 7.12
N CYS A 351 16.74 7.01 7.54
CA CYS A 351 15.43 6.85 6.94
C CYS A 351 14.36 7.69 7.67
N GLY A 352 13.16 7.76 7.11
CA GLY A 352 12.10 8.64 7.60
C GLY A 352 11.76 8.47 9.08
N SER A 353 11.71 7.24 9.63
CA SER A 353 11.49 7.01 11.06
C SER A 353 12.65 7.54 11.90
N GLY A 354 13.89 7.32 11.46
CA GLY A 354 15.07 7.87 12.11
C GLY A 354 15.09 9.40 12.13
N VAL A 355 14.62 10.05 11.05
CA VAL A 355 14.48 11.52 11.00
C VAL A 355 13.48 12.02 12.05
N ILE A 356 12.31 11.38 12.16
CA ILE A 356 11.29 11.73 13.16
C ILE A 356 11.88 11.62 14.57
N ASP A 357 12.53 10.49 14.88
CA ASP A 357 13.17 10.27 16.16
C ASP A 357 14.24 11.34 16.43
N THR A 358 15.10 11.62 15.44
CA THR A 358 16.19 12.58 15.58
C THR A 358 15.68 13.98 15.89
N VAL A 359 14.70 14.48 15.12
CA VAL A 359 14.13 15.81 15.35
C VAL A 359 13.41 15.87 16.70
N ALA A 360 12.69 14.82 17.09
CA ALA A 360 12.00 14.74 18.38
C ALA A 360 12.99 14.75 19.57
N GLU A 361 14.05 13.98 19.47
CA GLU A 361 15.08 13.90 20.51
C GLU A 361 15.93 15.19 20.57
N MET A 362 16.31 15.78 19.44
CA MET A 362 16.98 17.07 19.39
C MET A 362 16.12 18.18 20.03
N PHE A 363 14.81 18.16 19.78
CA PHE A 363 13.87 19.12 20.38
C PHE A 363 13.76 18.90 21.91
N GLN A 364 13.62 17.66 22.35
CA GLN A 364 13.55 17.34 23.78
C GLN A 364 14.84 17.69 24.54
N ALA A 365 16.00 17.47 23.93
CA ALA A 365 17.30 17.81 24.51
C ALA A 365 17.60 19.32 24.49
N GLY A 366 16.75 20.13 23.82
CA GLY A 366 16.95 21.57 23.65
C GLY A 366 18.04 21.94 22.63
N ILE A 367 18.42 20.98 21.77
CA ILE A 367 19.32 21.24 20.63
C ILE A 367 18.55 22.00 19.55
N LEU A 368 17.23 21.75 19.42
CA LEU A 368 16.34 22.55 18.57
C LEU A 368 15.46 23.47 19.42
N THR A 369 15.27 24.68 18.93
CA THR A 369 14.28 25.63 19.46
C THR A 369 12.88 25.24 18.97
N ILE A 370 11.85 25.86 19.57
CA ILE A 370 10.45 25.73 19.10
C ILE A 370 10.25 26.14 17.63
N GLN A 371 11.16 26.91 17.06
CA GLN A 371 11.16 27.33 15.65
C GLN A 371 11.92 26.34 14.74
N GLY A 372 12.46 25.26 15.30
CA GLY A 372 13.28 24.29 14.59
C GLY A 372 14.67 24.82 14.21
N LYS A 373 15.18 25.82 14.92
CA LYS A 373 16.54 26.32 14.76
C LYS A 373 17.49 25.58 15.68
N ILE A 374 18.73 25.33 15.22
CA ILE A 374 19.75 24.72 16.06
C ILE A 374 20.23 25.78 17.09
N ASN A 375 20.19 25.39 18.36
CA ASN A 375 20.60 26.25 19.46
C ASN A 375 22.13 26.30 19.55
N THR A 376 22.75 27.28 18.88
CA THR A 376 24.20 27.47 18.86
C THR A 376 24.77 28.04 20.17
N GLN A 377 23.93 28.34 21.16
CA GLN A 377 24.38 28.80 22.49
C GLN A 377 24.68 27.61 23.42
N LEU A 378 24.31 26.37 23.03
CA LEU A 378 24.66 25.19 23.78
C LEU A 378 26.14 24.86 23.65
N GLU A 379 26.79 24.59 24.77
CA GLU A 379 28.15 24.04 24.78
C GLU A 379 28.11 22.54 24.42
N CYS A 380 27.99 22.26 23.12
CA CYS A 380 27.92 20.90 22.57
C CYS A 380 28.93 20.75 21.41
N PRO A 381 29.95 19.87 21.56
CA PRO A 381 30.93 19.65 20.49
C PRO A 381 30.34 19.10 19.19
N ARG A 382 29.12 18.56 19.24
CA ARG A 382 28.41 18.02 18.07
C ARG A 382 27.65 19.09 17.29
N ILE A 383 27.55 20.33 17.81
CA ILE A 383 27.00 21.46 17.06
C ILE A 383 28.14 22.12 16.32
N VAL A 384 28.11 22.00 14.99
CA VAL A 384 29.18 22.51 14.10
C VAL A 384 28.63 23.57 13.14
N SER A 385 29.50 24.42 12.66
CA SER A 385 29.17 25.40 11.62
C SER A 385 29.59 24.84 10.26
N THR A 386 28.65 24.77 9.32
CA THR A 386 28.91 24.42 7.92
C THR A 386 28.73 25.63 7.03
N PRO A 387 29.11 25.58 5.73
CA PRO A 387 28.84 26.68 4.79
C PRO A 387 27.33 27.01 4.67
N ASP A 388 26.48 26.03 4.92
CA ASP A 388 25.02 26.13 4.81
C ASP A 388 24.32 26.45 6.15
N GLY A 389 25.11 26.70 7.21
CA GLY A 389 24.61 27.05 8.53
C GLY A 389 24.95 26.03 9.63
N PRO A 390 24.30 26.13 10.80
CA PRO A 390 24.54 25.21 11.89
C PRO A 390 24.06 23.78 11.54
N ALA A 391 24.80 22.77 12.03
CA ALA A 391 24.45 21.37 11.90
C ALA A 391 24.74 20.60 13.20
N PHE A 392 24.00 19.52 13.43
CA PHE A 392 24.26 18.56 14.50
C PHE A 392 24.90 17.29 13.92
N VAL A 393 26.06 16.89 14.47
CA VAL A 393 26.78 15.66 14.09
C VAL A 393 26.09 14.48 14.76
N LEU A 394 25.26 13.74 14.01
CA LEU A 394 24.64 12.53 14.51
C LEU A 394 25.67 11.41 14.66
N ASP A 395 26.56 11.28 13.66
CA ASP A 395 27.68 10.36 13.73
C ASP A 395 28.93 10.91 13.02
N SER A 396 30.09 10.47 13.48
CA SER A 396 31.39 10.94 12.94
C SER A 396 31.84 10.09 11.76
N ALA A 397 32.64 10.68 10.88
CA ALA A 397 33.26 10.05 9.72
C ALA A 397 33.97 8.72 10.00
N LYS A 398 34.42 8.47 11.23
CA LYS A 398 35.09 7.23 11.62
C LYS A 398 34.13 6.04 11.71
N GLU A 399 32.89 6.31 12.07
CA GLU A 399 31.88 5.29 12.34
C GLU A 399 30.96 5.06 11.13
N THR A 400 30.86 6.02 10.21
CA THR A 400 30.06 5.92 8.98
C THR A 400 30.72 4.99 7.94
N ALA A 401 29.92 4.50 6.99
CA ALA A 401 30.38 3.55 5.96
C ALA A 401 31.25 4.23 4.87
N ASP A 402 30.98 5.51 4.58
CA ASP A 402 31.65 6.30 3.53
C ASP A 402 32.78 7.18 4.06
N GLY A 403 32.97 7.26 5.38
CA GLY A 403 34.01 8.05 6.01
C GLY A 403 33.73 9.56 6.04
N GLU A 404 32.45 9.96 5.91
CA GLU A 404 31.99 11.35 6.06
C GLU A 404 31.07 11.49 7.26
N ASP A 405 31.06 12.65 7.92
CA ASP A 405 30.16 12.91 9.05
C ASP A 405 28.70 12.82 8.62
N LEU A 406 27.88 12.18 9.44
CA LEU A 406 26.43 12.17 9.25
C LEU A 406 25.85 13.39 9.97
N LEU A 407 25.54 14.41 9.20
CA LEU A 407 25.06 15.68 9.68
C LEU A 407 23.53 15.80 9.55
N ILE A 408 22.93 16.46 10.53
CA ILE A 408 21.55 16.96 10.44
C ILE A 408 21.63 18.48 10.41
N THR A 409 21.39 19.05 9.25
CA THR A 409 21.50 20.50 9.04
C THR A 409 20.23 21.24 9.43
N GLU A 410 20.33 22.53 9.72
CA GLU A 410 19.15 23.37 9.96
C GLU A 410 18.24 23.43 8.72
N ILE A 411 18.81 23.28 7.51
CA ILE A 411 18.03 23.20 6.26
C ILE A 411 17.20 21.90 6.24
N ASP A 412 17.79 20.76 6.60
CA ASP A 412 17.07 19.47 6.68
C ASP A 412 15.91 19.55 7.66
N VAL A 413 16.14 20.09 8.85
CA VAL A 413 15.09 20.32 9.84
C VAL A 413 13.98 21.20 9.26
N GLY A 414 14.33 22.30 8.58
CA GLY A 414 13.36 23.20 7.95
C GLY A 414 12.52 22.55 6.87
N ILE A 415 13.09 21.64 6.08
CA ILE A 415 12.37 20.84 5.08
C ILE A 415 11.41 19.86 5.78
N PHE A 416 11.90 19.16 6.79
CA PHE A 416 11.11 18.21 7.56
C PHE A 416 9.92 18.88 8.27
N LEU A 417 10.12 20.09 8.86
CA LEU A 417 9.04 20.83 9.51
C LEU A 417 7.90 21.20 8.55
N LYS A 418 8.19 21.47 7.28
CA LYS A 418 7.15 21.71 6.27
C LYS A 418 6.30 20.46 6.03
N SER A 419 6.94 19.28 5.94
CA SER A 419 6.24 18.00 5.77
C SER A 419 5.38 17.65 7.00
N LYS A 420 5.92 17.82 8.19
CA LYS A 420 5.22 17.66 9.46
C LYS A 420 4.03 18.62 9.57
N ALA A 421 4.21 19.88 9.23
CA ALA A 421 3.15 20.88 9.25
C ALA A 421 2.05 20.56 8.25
N ALA A 422 2.38 20.11 7.03
CA ALA A 422 1.41 19.69 6.04
C ALA A 422 0.56 18.52 6.55
N MET A 423 1.18 17.49 7.15
CA MET A 423 0.48 16.35 7.72
C MET A 423 -0.51 16.80 8.80
N TYR A 424 -0.06 17.53 9.82
CA TYR A 424 -0.95 17.98 10.89
C TYR A 424 -2.11 18.86 10.38
N THR A 425 -1.81 19.74 9.41
CA THR A 425 -2.81 20.62 8.79
C THR A 425 -3.90 19.83 8.08
N ILE A 426 -3.55 18.78 7.34
CA ILE A 426 -4.53 17.91 6.68
C ILE A 426 -5.46 17.27 7.72
N LEU A 427 -4.88 16.78 8.83
CA LEU A 427 -5.64 16.12 9.90
C LEU A 427 -6.62 17.06 10.59
N ILE A 428 -6.22 18.27 10.92
CA ILE A 428 -7.12 19.23 11.60
C ILE A 428 -8.20 19.77 10.66
N VAL A 429 -7.84 20.02 9.39
CA VAL A 429 -8.80 20.57 8.42
C VAL A 429 -9.89 19.56 8.07
N ILE A 430 -9.60 18.28 7.93
CA ILE A 430 -10.62 17.26 7.65
C ILE A 430 -11.62 17.15 8.82
N LEU A 431 -11.16 17.21 10.07
CA LEU A 431 -12.00 17.20 11.26
C LEU A 431 -12.89 18.45 11.34
N ASN A 432 -12.31 19.64 11.13
CA ASN A 432 -13.03 20.91 11.17
C ASN A 432 -14.15 20.95 10.12
N LYS A 433 -13.94 20.36 8.94
CA LYS A 433 -14.95 20.30 7.87
C LYS A 433 -16.25 19.59 8.29
N VAL A 434 -16.16 18.68 9.24
CA VAL A 434 -17.31 17.93 9.75
C VAL A 434 -17.68 18.31 11.19
N GLY A 435 -17.03 19.34 11.74
CA GLY A 435 -17.32 19.83 13.09
C GLY A 435 -16.87 18.89 14.21
N LEU A 436 -15.89 18.01 13.93
CA LEU A 436 -15.30 17.10 14.91
C LEU A 436 -13.99 17.65 15.46
N GLN A 437 -13.55 17.07 16.58
CA GLN A 437 -12.28 17.33 17.23
C GLN A 437 -11.49 16.02 17.35
N PHE A 438 -10.17 16.10 17.55
CA PHE A 438 -9.32 14.90 17.71
C PHE A 438 -9.80 13.96 18.84
N LYS A 439 -10.34 14.50 19.94
CA LYS A 439 -10.91 13.67 21.06
C LYS A 439 -12.08 12.77 20.64
N ASP A 440 -12.73 13.06 19.51
CA ASP A 440 -13.85 12.29 18.98
C ASP A 440 -13.33 11.06 18.21
N VAL A 441 -12.07 11.06 17.78
CA VAL A 441 -11.40 9.94 17.12
C VAL A 441 -11.06 8.87 18.14
N LYS A 442 -11.54 7.64 17.91
CA LYS A 442 -11.32 6.48 18.80
C LYS A 442 -10.17 5.61 18.36
N LYS A 443 -9.87 5.60 17.06
CA LYS A 443 -8.75 4.88 16.46
C LYS A 443 -8.08 5.75 15.42
N PHE A 444 -6.76 5.74 15.44
CA PHE A 444 -5.91 6.42 14.46
C PHE A 444 -5.03 5.35 13.79
N TYR A 445 -5.37 4.99 12.58
CA TYR A 445 -4.64 3.99 11.81
C TYR A 445 -3.62 4.65 10.89
N VAL A 446 -2.41 4.09 10.87
CA VAL A 446 -1.35 4.53 9.96
C VAL A 446 -1.03 3.39 9.01
N ALA A 447 -1.33 3.58 7.73
CA ALA A 447 -1.05 2.65 6.65
C ALA A 447 0.34 2.91 6.03
N GLY A 448 0.77 2.00 5.16
CA GLY A 448 2.07 2.03 4.51
C GLY A 448 3.19 1.43 5.36
N THR A 449 4.33 1.19 4.75
CA THR A 449 5.53 0.66 5.43
C THR A 449 6.06 1.63 6.49
N PHE A 450 5.82 2.92 6.27
CA PHE A 450 6.15 3.99 7.19
C PHE A 450 5.41 3.86 8.52
N GLY A 451 4.10 3.55 8.51
CA GLY A 451 3.26 3.45 9.70
C GLY A 451 3.69 2.38 10.71
N ASN A 452 4.33 1.30 10.26
CA ASN A 452 4.82 0.24 11.15
C ASN A 452 6.09 0.61 11.92
N ASN A 453 6.82 1.63 11.46
CA ASN A 453 8.15 1.96 11.97
C ASN A 453 8.19 3.28 12.74
N ILE A 454 7.10 4.07 12.73
CA ILE A 454 7.02 5.34 13.47
C ILE A 454 6.69 5.03 14.94
N ASP A 455 7.41 5.68 15.84
CA ASP A 455 7.03 5.79 17.24
C ASP A 455 5.99 6.92 17.40
N PRO A 456 4.73 6.62 17.75
CA PRO A 456 3.71 7.66 17.91
C PRO A 456 4.09 8.74 18.93
N ALA A 457 4.83 8.37 19.99
CA ALA A 457 5.28 9.32 21.00
C ALA A 457 6.24 10.36 20.41
N MET A 458 7.13 9.94 19.49
CA MET A 458 8.04 10.86 18.79
C MET A 458 7.29 11.76 17.82
N ALA A 459 6.33 11.20 17.08
CA ALA A 459 5.50 11.96 16.16
C ALA A 459 4.61 13.01 16.86
N ILE A 460 4.06 12.68 18.04
CA ILE A 460 3.33 13.61 18.91
C ILE A 460 4.27 14.71 19.41
N ARG A 461 5.46 14.34 19.88
CA ARG A 461 6.45 15.29 20.46
C ARG A 461 6.82 16.40 19.49
N ILE A 462 6.91 16.11 18.23
CA ILE A 462 7.15 17.11 17.18
C ILE A 462 5.88 17.78 16.67
N GLY A 463 4.70 17.34 17.08
CA GLY A 463 3.41 17.85 16.61
C GLY A 463 3.08 17.45 15.18
N MET A 464 3.51 16.28 14.74
CA MET A 464 3.19 15.73 13.41
C MET A 464 1.81 15.06 13.38
N ILE A 465 1.45 14.39 14.48
CA ILE A 465 0.14 13.79 14.71
C ILE A 465 -0.45 14.35 16.02
N PRO A 466 -1.78 14.30 16.21
CA PRO A 466 -2.43 14.87 17.39
C PRO A 466 -1.97 14.20 18.70
N ASP A 467 -2.07 14.91 19.81
CA ASP A 467 -1.76 14.39 21.13
C ASP A 467 -2.96 13.62 21.69
N LEU A 468 -3.03 12.34 21.36
CA LEU A 468 -4.04 11.38 21.82
C LEU A 468 -3.35 10.28 22.65
N PRO A 469 -4.11 9.52 23.47
CA PRO A 469 -3.58 8.34 24.14
C PRO A 469 -2.89 7.37 23.16
N LEU A 470 -1.71 6.86 23.50
CA LEU A 470 -0.90 6.03 22.61
C LEU A 470 -1.63 4.78 22.09
N GLU A 471 -2.55 4.23 22.88
CA GLU A 471 -3.40 3.10 22.49
C GLU A 471 -4.42 3.41 21.40
N THR A 472 -4.59 4.69 21.06
CA THR A 472 -5.41 5.13 19.92
C THR A 472 -4.72 4.83 18.59
N TYR A 473 -3.39 4.79 18.58
CA TYR A 473 -2.58 4.63 17.37
C TYR A 473 -2.30 3.17 17.06
N GLU A 474 -2.46 2.79 15.79
CA GLU A 474 -2.16 1.45 15.32
C GLU A 474 -1.56 1.51 13.90
N GLY A 475 -0.36 0.92 13.73
CA GLY A 475 0.27 0.74 12.43
C GLY A 475 -0.32 -0.49 11.73
N LEU A 476 -0.84 -0.30 10.52
CA LEU A 476 -1.50 -1.38 9.76
C LEU A 476 -0.61 -1.99 8.67
N GLY A 477 0.56 -1.42 8.41
CA GLY A 477 1.45 -1.88 7.34
C GLY A 477 0.85 -1.70 5.94
N ASN A 478 1.18 -2.59 5.02
CA ASN A 478 0.67 -2.53 3.66
C ASN A 478 -0.82 -2.92 3.59
N THR A 479 -1.69 -1.93 3.75
CA THR A 479 -3.14 -2.12 3.73
C THR A 479 -3.67 -2.37 2.33
N ALA A 480 -3.06 -1.81 1.28
CA ALA A 480 -3.44 -2.02 -0.11
C ALA A 480 -3.26 -3.49 -0.52
N GLY A 481 -2.07 -4.07 -0.30
CA GLY A 481 -1.81 -5.48 -0.55
C GLY A 481 -2.66 -6.42 0.31
N ARG A 482 -2.91 -6.03 1.57
CA ARG A 482 -3.80 -6.76 2.48
C ARG A 482 -5.23 -6.79 1.97
N GLY A 483 -5.80 -5.65 1.57
CA GLY A 483 -7.14 -5.55 0.99
C GLY A 483 -7.27 -6.35 -0.30
N ALA A 484 -6.26 -6.32 -1.16
CA ALA A 484 -6.21 -7.13 -2.36
C ALA A 484 -6.22 -8.64 -2.05
N ALA A 485 -5.46 -9.10 -1.06
CA ALA A 485 -5.48 -10.49 -0.62
C ALA A 485 -6.83 -10.90 -0.02
N MET A 486 -7.46 -10.00 0.76
CA MET A 486 -8.76 -10.26 1.37
C MET A 486 -9.86 -10.51 0.33
N VAL A 487 -9.91 -9.74 -0.76
CA VAL A 487 -10.90 -9.95 -1.84
C VAL A 487 -10.69 -11.30 -2.54
N LEU A 488 -9.46 -11.75 -2.72
CA LEU A 488 -9.17 -13.08 -3.26
C LEU A 488 -9.71 -14.21 -2.35
N LEU A 489 -9.67 -14.00 -1.04
CA LEU A 489 -10.05 -14.98 -0.01
C LEU A 489 -11.52 -14.89 0.39
N ASP A 490 -12.18 -13.77 0.15
CA ASP A 490 -13.59 -13.55 0.45
C ASP A 490 -14.25 -12.63 -0.60
N ARG A 491 -14.89 -13.25 -1.60
CA ARG A 491 -15.61 -12.53 -2.65
C ARG A 491 -16.78 -11.67 -2.16
N SER A 492 -17.29 -11.92 -0.94
CA SER A 492 -18.36 -11.08 -0.39
C SER A 492 -17.90 -9.64 -0.18
N LEU A 493 -16.58 -9.43 -0.06
CA LEU A 493 -15.94 -8.13 0.09
C LEU A 493 -15.98 -7.27 -1.18
N LEU A 494 -16.22 -7.86 -2.36
CA LEU A 494 -16.48 -7.08 -3.58
C LEU A 494 -17.63 -6.10 -3.38
N ARG A 495 -18.67 -6.51 -2.65
CA ARG A 495 -19.79 -5.63 -2.31
C ARG A 495 -19.39 -4.55 -1.31
N ASP A 496 -18.54 -4.87 -0.35
CA ASP A 496 -18.04 -3.89 0.61
C ASP A 496 -17.19 -2.83 -0.08
N VAL A 497 -16.36 -3.23 -1.04
CA VAL A 497 -15.57 -2.30 -1.86
C VAL A 497 -16.48 -1.32 -2.60
N GLU A 498 -17.55 -1.79 -3.24
CA GLU A 498 -18.53 -0.93 -3.91
C GLU A 498 -19.20 0.03 -2.90
N THR A 499 -19.59 -0.48 -1.73
CA THR A 499 -20.19 0.33 -0.66
C THR A 499 -19.22 1.42 -0.18
N ILE A 500 -17.95 1.09 0.03
CA ILE A 500 -16.90 2.04 0.40
C ILE A 500 -16.80 3.14 -0.67
N CYS A 501 -16.73 2.76 -1.95
CA CYS A 501 -16.65 3.73 -3.05
C CYS A 501 -17.88 4.65 -3.13
N ASP A 502 -19.08 4.14 -2.81
CA ASP A 502 -20.31 4.93 -2.83
C ASP A 502 -20.44 5.86 -1.61
N GLN A 503 -19.83 5.50 -0.48
CA GLN A 503 -19.88 6.29 0.77
C GLN A 503 -18.82 7.39 0.84
N ILE A 504 -17.70 7.25 0.14
CA ILE A 504 -16.61 8.22 0.22
C ILE A 504 -17.04 9.55 -0.41
N THR A 505 -16.97 10.59 0.39
CA THR A 505 -17.03 11.99 -0.06
C THR A 505 -15.62 12.56 -0.09
N TYR A 506 -15.14 12.88 -1.29
CA TYR A 506 -13.84 13.53 -1.45
C TYR A 506 -13.94 15.03 -1.16
N ILE A 507 -13.01 15.54 -0.34
CA ILE A 507 -12.88 16.97 -0.05
C ILE A 507 -11.56 17.46 -0.64
N GLU A 508 -11.61 18.39 -1.57
CA GLU A 508 -10.45 19.12 -2.00
C GLU A 508 -9.98 20.06 -0.88
N LEU A 509 -8.73 19.91 -0.49
CA LEU A 509 -8.07 20.83 0.43
C LEU A 509 -7.59 22.05 -0.38
N ASN A 510 -8.56 22.84 -0.85
CA ASN A 510 -8.22 24.09 -1.52
C ASN A 510 -7.49 25.02 -0.56
N VAL A 511 -6.47 25.71 -1.06
CA VAL A 511 -5.73 26.73 -0.31
C VAL A 511 -6.68 27.83 0.09
N ASN A 512 -7.21 27.73 1.30
CA ASN A 512 -8.01 28.77 1.94
C ASN A 512 -7.26 29.37 3.13
N MET A 513 -7.79 30.45 3.70
CA MET A 513 -7.16 31.15 4.83
C MET A 513 -7.02 30.26 6.07
N GLU A 514 -7.97 29.35 6.30
CA GLU A 514 -7.95 28.39 7.41
C GLU A 514 -6.75 27.45 7.30
N LEU A 515 -6.58 26.79 6.14
CA LEU A 515 -5.46 25.89 5.86
C LEU A 515 -4.11 26.59 6.04
N MET A 516 -3.98 27.84 5.56
CA MET A 516 -2.74 28.62 5.69
C MET A 516 -2.44 29.00 7.14
N ASN A 517 -3.44 29.29 7.94
CA ASN A 517 -3.25 29.63 9.36
C ASN A 517 -2.84 28.41 10.17
N GLU A 518 -3.51 27.26 9.98
CA GLU A 518 -3.15 26.00 10.62
C GLU A 518 -1.73 25.56 10.23
N PHE A 519 -1.39 25.65 8.94
CA PHE A 519 -0.05 25.32 8.48
C PHE A 519 1.04 26.15 9.14
N ARG A 520 0.82 27.48 9.28
CA ARG A 520 1.78 28.36 9.96
C ARG A 520 1.95 28.00 11.43
N GLY A 521 0.86 27.66 12.12
CA GLY A 521 0.90 27.19 13.51
C GLY A 521 1.68 25.88 13.65
N ALA A 522 1.45 24.97 12.72
CA ALA A 522 2.08 23.65 12.70
C ALA A 522 3.57 23.67 12.27
N LEU A 523 4.13 24.76 11.75
CA LEU A 523 5.57 24.86 11.46
C LEU A 523 6.45 24.90 12.72
N PHE A 524 5.87 25.10 13.89
CA PHE A 524 6.59 25.13 15.17
C PHE A 524 6.61 23.74 15.83
N LEU A 525 7.53 23.53 16.75
CA LEU A 525 7.66 22.31 17.55
C LEU A 525 7.07 22.51 18.95
N PRO A 526 6.06 21.73 19.38
CA PRO A 526 5.18 20.92 18.53
C PRO A 526 4.22 21.76 17.71
N HIS A 527 3.79 22.93 18.22
CA HIS A 527 2.85 23.86 17.60
C HIS A 527 2.95 25.25 18.24
N THR A 528 2.47 26.31 17.57
CA THR A 528 2.38 27.66 18.19
C THR A 528 1.42 27.70 19.37
N ASP A 529 0.41 26.82 19.41
CA ASP A 529 -0.47 26.64 20.56
C ASP A 529 -0.09 25.35 21.32
N PRO A 530 0.67 25.46 22.44
CA PRO A 530 1.12 24.30 23.20
C PRO A 530 -0.03 23.53 23.88
N ARG A 531 -1.22 24.14 24.03
CA ARG A 531 -2.39 23.49 24.63
C ARG A 531 -2.92 22.33 23.78
N LEU A 532 -2.55 22.29 22.49
CA LEU A 532 -2.89 21.19 21.60
C LEU A 532 -2.04 19.94 21.85
N PHE A 533 -0.92 20.10 22.59
CA PHE A 533 0.03 19.02 22.90
C PHE A 533 0.37 18.98 24.39
N PRO A 534 -0.62 18.70 25.28
CA PRO A 534 -0.44 18.78 26.72
C PRO A 534 0.52 17.71 27.29
N SER A 535 0.78 16.61 26.56
CA SER A 535 1.74 15.58 26.98
C SER A 535 3.19 15.93 26.66
N VAL A 536 3.44 16.99 25.84
CA VAL A 536 4.77 17.36 25.41
C VAL A 536 5.39 18.40 26.35
N GLU A 537 6.42 17.98 27.08
CA GLU A 537 7.23 18.90 27.87
C GLU A 537 8.25 19.61 26.98
N ILE A 538 8.20 20.95 26.98
CA ILE A 538 9.13 21.79 26.23
C ILE A 538 10.30 22.16 27.16
N SER A 539 11.51 21.77 26.78
CA SER A 539 12.73 22.13 27.51
C SER A 539 12.92 23.67 27.58
N GLU A 540 13.34 24.17 28.73
CA GLU A 540 13.71 25.61 28.86
C GLU A 540 14.79 26.03 27.85
N ARG A 541 15.66 25.09 27.44
CA ARG A 541 16.71 25.35 26.42
C ARG A 541 16.12 25.50 25.00
N ALA A 542 14.89 25.01 24.77
CA ALA A 542 14.21 25.09 23.46
C ALA A 542 13.39 26.39 23.29
N MET A 543 13.12 27.12 24.38
CA MET A 543 12.42 28.41 24.38
C MET A 543 13.39 29.56 24.06
#